data_6c19712d7dfaed00f1b9069a784ecfef
#
_entry.id   6c19712d7dfaed00f1b9069a784ecfef
#
_cell.length_a   1.000
_cell.length_b   1.000
_cell.length_c   1.000
_cell.angle_alpha   90.00
_cell.angle_beta   90.00
_cell.angle_gamma   90.00
#
_symmetry.space_group_name_H-M   'P 1'
#
loop_
_entity.id
_entity.type
_entity.pdbx_description
1 polymer ?
#
loop_
_entity_poly.entity_id
_entity_poly.type
_entity_poly.pdbx_seq_one_letter_code
_entity_poly.pdbx_strand_id
1 'polypeptide(L)'
;MTTDLAPRPPVAGPITVLTRRVDPRLLAAAGSLCIALSSVIIKVSGASGATSSFWRCLCSLPVLGALAWWEWRRTGARSKVLFPLLGGLGLGLDFVLWGESIPRVGAGIATVLLGVQVVIVPVISLVFLAERPGRQFLLTTPVLLIGIVLSGGFLGRSAVGSDPLSGALLALAAGAGYSCYLVFIRLSSGPATQIRTLLLATISAGTVAVVLGIPFHRLDFTPGWPELGWLGLLALVGQVVGWLLIAAGLPRMSGATGSTLMLLQPIGAVGYGFVLLGEEPTSLQLAGCVIVVATVSFAGRAPRAVSSPGTPAPPK
;
A
#
# COMPACT_ATOMS: atom_id res chain seq x y z
N MET A 1 10.25 -24.01 -42.72
CA MET A 1 9.70 -22.65 -42.75
C MET A 1 9.09 -22.39 -41.38
N THR A 2 9.94 -22.06 -40.40
CA THR A 2 9.57 -21.77 -39.02
C THR A 2 9.23 -20.30 -38.94
N THR A 3 7.96 -19.96 -38.91
CA THR A 3 7.48 -18.59 -38.64
C THR A 3 7.87 -18.22 -37.23
N ASP A 4 8.87 -17.34 -37.13
CA ASP A 4 9.32 -16.68 -35.91
C ASP A 4 8.18 -15.77 -35.41
N LEU A 5 7.34 -16.30 -34.51
CA LEU A 5 6.28 -15.54 -33.85
C LEU A 5 6.92 -14.65 -32.82
N ALA A 6 7.27 -13.42 -33.23
CA ALA A 6 7.65 -12.37 -32.29
C ALA A 6 6.64 -12.33 -31.12
N PRO A 7 7.12 -12.23 -29.86
CA PRO A 7 6.23 -12.21 -28.69
C PRO A 7 5.24 -11.06 -28.84
N ARG A 8 3.95 -11.37 -28.82
CA ARG A 8 2.88 -10.35 -28.87
C ARG A 8 3.10 -9.35 -27.73
N PRO A 9 3.04 -8.05 -28.01
CA PRO A 9 3.17 -7.06 -26.95
C PRO A 9 2.11 -7.33 -25.86
N PRO A 10 2.46 -7.14 -24.58
CA PRO A 10 1.55 -7.38 -23.48
C PRO A 10 0.28 -6.56 -23.68
N VAL A 11 -0.88 -7.22 -23.61
CA VAL A 11 -2.19 -6.58 -23.76
C VAL A 11 -2.32 -5.55 -22.64
N ALA A 12 -2.38 -4.28 -23.00
CA ALA A 12 -2.56 -3.20 -22.04
C ALA A 12 -3.93 -3.35 -21.35
N GLY A 13 -3.94 -3.28 -20.03
CA GLY A 13 -5.17 -3.34 -19.24
C GLY A 13 -6.12 -2.17 -19.61
N PRO A 14 -7.43 -2.34 -19.41
CA PRO A 14 -8.42 -1.36 -19.83
C PRO A 14 -8.23 0.04 -19.23
N ILE A 15 -7.75 0.13 -18.00
CA ILE A 15 -7.45 1.42 -17.34
C ILE A 15 -6.27 2.10 -18.02
N THR A 16 -5.23 1.35 -18.40
CA THR A 16 -4.08 1.90 -19.13
C THR A 16 -4.49 2.48 -20.48
N VAL A 17 -5.49 1.88 -21.13
CA VAL A 17 -6.05 2.40 -22.39
C VAL A 17 -6.82 3.70 -22.17
N LEU A 18 -7.69 3.76 -21.15
CA LEU A 18 -8.49 4.95 -20.83
C LEU A 18 -7.62 6.14 -20.42
N THR A 19 -6.54 5.87 -19.68
CA THR A 19 -5.64 6.91 -19.15
C THR A 19 -4.44 7.19 -20.06
N ARG A 20 -4.41 6.64 -21.28
CA ARG A 20 -3.26 6.72 -22.20
C ARG A 20 -2.81 8.16 -22.50
N ARG A 21 -3.73 9.10 -22.53
CA ARG A 21 -3.47 10.52 -22.83
C ARG A 21 -3.00 11.32 -21.61
N VAL A 22 -3.10 10.78 -20.40
CA VAL A 22 -2.71 11.44 -19.16
C VAL A 22 -1.28 11.07 -18.80
N ASP A 23 -0.51 12.05 -18.34
CA ASP A 23 0.86 11.81 -17.84
C ASP A 23 0.82 10.77 -16.71
N PRO A 24 1.55 9.66 -16.82
CA PRO A 24 1.58 8.62 -15.78
C PRO A 24 2.05 9.13 -14.42
N ARG A 25 2.88 10.20 -14.39
CA ARG A 25 3.35 10.83 -13.15
C ARG A 25 2.19 11.50 -12.41
N LEU A 26 1.31 12.20 -13.14
CA LEU A 26 0.13 12.84 -12.55
C LEU A 26 -0.84 11.79 -11.99
N LEU A 27 -1.02 10.66 -12.69
CA LEU A 27 -1.87 9.57 -12.20
C LEU A 27 -1.33 8.99 -10.90
N ALA A 28 -0.04 8.66 -10.84
CA ALA A 28 0.56 8.09 -9.64
C ALA A 28 0.57 9.09 -8.47
N ALA A 29 0.84 10.37 -8.73
CA ALA A 29 0.80 11.42 -7.73
C ALA A 29 -0.62 11.61 -7.16
N ALA A 30 -1.63 11.74 -8.03
CA ALA A 30 -3.02 11.87 -7.61
C ALA A 30 -3.48 10.62 -6.83
N GLY A 31 -3.15 9.42 -7.29
CA GLY A 31 -3.47 8.18 -6.59
C GLY A 31 -2.81 8.10 -5.21
N SER A 32 -1.55 8.50 -5.08
CA SER A 32 -0.83 8.57 -3.81
C SER A 32 -1.48 9.54 -2.83
N LEU A 33 -1.90 10.71 -3.30
CA LEU A 33 -2.61 11.71 -2.48
C LEU A 33 -4.02 11.22 -2.08
N CYS A 34 -4.73 10.52 -2.96
CA CYS A 34 -6.00 9.88 -2.61
C CYS A 34 -5.83 8.84 -1.48
N ILE A 35 -4.78 8.02 -1.55
CA ILE A 35 -4.49 7.05 -0.47
C ILE A 35 -4.07 7.78 0.81
N ALA A 36 -3.27 8.84 0.71
CA ALA A 36 -2.91 9.66 1.86
C ALA A 36 -4.13 10.22 2.59
N LEU A 37 -5.15 10.67 1.85
CA LEU A 37 -6.39 11.20 2.40
C LEU A 37 -7.20 10.15 3.19
N SER A 38 -6.98 8.86 2.92
CA SER A 38 -7.66 7.78 3.64
C SER A 38 -7.42 7.82 5.15
N SER A 39 -6.22 8.22 5.60
CA SER A 39 -5.90 8.32 7.04
C SER A 39 -6.75 9.38 7.75
N VAL A 40 -7.00 10.51 7.07
CA VAL A 40 -7.88 11.58 7.57
C VAL A 40 -9.33 11.11 7.61
N ILE A 41 -9.80 10.49 6.53
CA ILE A 41 -11.19 9.98 6.44
C ILE A 41 -11.46 8.97 7.56
N ILE A 42 -10.53 8.05 7.84
CA ILE A 42 -10.64 7.09 8.94
C ILE A 42 -10.76 7.83 10.27
N LYS A 43 -9.90 8.83 10.52
CA LYS A 43 -9.92 9.57 11.79
C LYS A 43 -11.22 10.36 11.97
N VAL A 44 -11.70 11.02 10.92
CA VAL A 44 -12.93 11.81 10.95
C VAL A 44 -14.18 10.91 11.07
N SER A 45 -14.17 9.71 10.48
CA SER A 45 -15.28 8.77 10.60
C SER A 45 -15.54 8.33 12.05
N GLY A 46 -14.51 8.32 12.90
CA GLY A 46 -14.59 7.78 14.26
C GLY A 46 -14.69 6.25 14.33
N ALA A 47 -14.75 5.58 13.18
CA ALA A 47 -14.87 4.15 13.08
C ALA A 47 -13.61 3.43 13.61
N SER A 48 -13.79 2.25 14.19
CA SER A 48 -12.67 1.37 14.54
C SER A 48 -11.90 0.92 13.30
N GLY A 49 -10.66 0.47 13.48
CA GLY A 49 -9.87 -0.08 12.38
C GLY A 49 -10.55 -1.26 11.67
N ALA A 50 -11.26 -2.12 12.40
CA ALA A 50 -11.99 -3.24 11.82
C ALA A 50 -13.23 -2.77 11.02
N THR A 51 -14.02 -1.84 11.57
CA THR A 51 -15.20 -1.26 10.89
C THR A 51 -14.81 -0.52 9.64
N SER A 52 -13.80 0.35 9.70
CA SER A 52 -13.32 1.11 8.55
C SER A 52 -12.78 0.20 7.45
N SER A 53 -12.04 -0.86 7.82
CA SER A 53 -11.50 -1.84 6.87
C SER A 53 -12.60 -2.68 6.21
N PHE A 54 -13.58 -3.15 6.99
CA PHE A 54 -14.71 -3.91 6.47
C PHE A 54 -15.53 -3.11 5.46
N TRP A 55 -15.98 -1.92 5.84
CA TRP A 55 -16.81 -1.08 4.96
C TRP A 55 -16.04 -0.54 3.76
N ARG A 56 -14.75 -0.19 3.93
CA ARG A 56 -13.86 0.15 2.82
C ARG A 56 -13.81 -0.96 1.78
N CYS A 57 -13.66 -2.22 2.21
CA CYS A 57 -13.65 -3.36 1.31
C CYS A 57 -15.05 -3.59 0.72
N LEU A 58 -16.09 -3.70 1.54
CA LEU A 58 -17.45 -4.02 1.10
C LEU A 58 -17.98 -3.02 0.07
N CYS A 59 -17.90 -1.72 0.35
CA CYS A 59 -18.39 -0.67 -0.56
C CYS A 59 -17.60 -0.59 -1.88
N SER A 60 -16.34 -1.06 -1.91
CA SER A 60 -15.54 -1.08 -3.13
C SER A 60 -15.84 -2.28 -4.04
N LEU A 61 -16.38 -3.40 -3.50
CA LEU A 61 -16.61 -4.64 -4.25
C LEU A 61 -17.46 -4.47 -5.51
N PRO A 62 -18.60 -3.74 -5.50
CA PRO A 62 -19.42 -3.58 -6.70
C PRO A 62 -18.66 -2.93 -7.86
N VAL A 63 -17.89 -1.88 -7.56
CA VAL A 63 -17.11 -1.14 -8.57
C VAL A 63 -15.95 -1.98 -9.06
N LEU A 64 -15.15 -2.56 -8.14
CA LEU A 64 -14.03 -3.42 -8.49
C LEU A 64 -14.50 -4.67 -9.22
N GLY A 65 -15.64 -5.25 -8.84
CA GLY A 65 -16.24 -6.41 -9.51
C GLY A 65 -16.63 -6.11 -10.96
N ALA A 66 -17.31 -5.00 -11.19
CA ALA A 66 -17.69 -4.55 -12.54
C ALA A 66 -16.45 -4.29 -13.41
N LEU A 67 -15.43 -3.62 -12.86
CA LEU A 67 -14.18 -3.33 -13.55
C LEU A 67 -13.36 -4.60 -13.81
N ALA A 68 -13.30 -5.55 -12.88
CA ALA A 68 -12.61 -6.82 -13.03
C ALA A 68 -13.29 -7.70 -14.09
N TRP A 69 -14.63 -7.71 -14.14
CA TRP A 69 -15.38 -8.37 -15.18
C TRP A 69 -15.12 -7.76 -16.57
N TRP A 70 -15.09 -6.42 -16.66
CA TRP A 70 -14.73 -5.70 -17.88
C TRP A 70 -13.29 -5.99 -18.32
N GLU A 71 -12.31 -6.01 -17.38
CA GLU A 71 -10.94 -6.42 -17.65
C GLU A 71 -10.87 -7.85 -18.23
N TRP A 72 -11.57 -8.79 -17.60
CA TRP A 72 -11.63 -10.17 -18.06
C TRP A 72 -12.23 -10.30 -19.47
N ARG A 73 -13.33 -9.60 -19.74
CA ARG A 73 -13.95 -9.61 -21.08
C ARG A 73 -13.02 -9.08 -22.17
N ARG A 74 -12.17 -8.12 -21.85
CA ARG A 74 -11.23 -7.52 -22.81
C ARG A 74 -9.94 -8.31 -22.99
N THR A 75 -9.42 -8.90 -21.95
CA THR A 75 -8.10 -9.54 -21.95
C THR A 75 -8.17 -11.05 -22.10
N GLY A 76 -9.27 -11.69 -21.67
CA GLY A 76 -9.39 -13.15 -21.55
C GLY A 76 -8.37 -13.77 -20.57
N ALA A 77 -7.54 -12.96 -19.92
CA ALA A 77 -6.44 -13.42 -19.09
C ALA A 77 -6.97 -14.05 -17.79
N ARG A 78 -6.38 -15.20 -17.42
CA ARG A 78 -6.64 -15.86 -16.14
C ARG A 78 -5.60 -15.38 -15.11
N SER A 79 -6.06 -14.82 -13.98
CA SER A 79 -5.17 -14.51 -12.86
C SER A 79 -4.98 -15.75 -11.97
N LYS A 80 -3.80 -15.84 -11.36
CA LYS A 80 -3.59 -16.76 -10.23
C LYS A 80 -4.50 -16.29 -9.07
N VAL A 81 -5.24 -17.18 -8.45
CA VAL A 81 -6.20 -16.82 -7.38
C VAL A 81 -5.52 -16.84 -6.02
N LEU A 82 -4.64 -17.83 -5.78
CA LEU A 82 -4.04 -18.06 -4.46
C LEU A 82 -3.20 -16.87 -3.96
N PHE A 83 -2.29 -16.35 -4.79
CA PHE A 83 -1.39 -15.27 -4.34
C PHE A 83 -2.12 -13.96 -4.03
N PRO A 84 -3.12 -13.50 -4.80
CA PRO A 84 -3.94 -12.34 -4.42
C PRO A 84 -4.68 -12.56 -3.11
N LEU A 85 -5.21 -13.74 -2.85
CA LEU A 85 -5.90 -14.03 -1.59
C LEU A 85 -4.92 -14.02 -0.41
N LEU A 86 -3.75 -14.65 -0.53
CA LEU A 86 -2.72 -14.59 0.51
C LEU A 86 -2.21 -13.17 0.74
N GLY A 87 -1.97 -12.41 -0.34
CA GLY A 87 -1.63 -11.00 -0.24
C GLY A 87 -2.73 -10.19 0.45
N GLY A 88 -3.99 -10.49 0.13
CA GLY A 88 -5.15 -9.85 0.73
C GLY A 88 -5.28 -10.10 2.24
N LEU A 89 -4.84 -11.26 2.76
CA LEU A 89 -4.74 -11.46 4.21
C LEU A 89 -3.78 -10.46 4.85
N GLY A 90 -2.61 -10.25 4.23
CA GLY A 90 -1.64 -9.25 4.68
C GLY A 90 -2.20 -7.82 4.60
N LEU A 91 -2.90 -7.49 3.50
CA LEU A 91 -3.54 -6.20 3.32
C LEU A 91 -4.67 -5.95 4.34
N GLY A 92 -5.46 -6.98 4.68
CA GLY A 92 -6.50 -6.87 5.68
C GLY A 92 -5.93 -6.63 7.08
N LEU A 93 -4.85 -7.34 7.43
CA LEU A 93 -4.12 -7.10 8.66
C LEU A 93 -3.57 -5.66 8.71
N ASP A 94 -2.96 -5.19 7.62
CA ASP A 94 -2.51 -3.81 7.48
C ASP A 94 -3.66 -2.83 7.72
N PHE A 95 -4.77 -2.95 7.02
CA PHE A 95 -5.89 -2.02 7.13
C PHE A 95 -6.46 -1.93 8.55
N VAL A 96 -6.65 -3.07 9.21
CA VAL A 96 -7.20 -3.10 10.59
C VAL A 96 -6.23 -2.46 11.56
N LEU A 97 -4.96 -2.88 11.56
CA LEU A 97 -3.95 -2.39 12.50
C LEU A 97 -3.59 -0.92 12.24
N TRP A 98 -3.48 -0.53 10.97
CA TRP A 98 -3.24 0.87 10.61
C TRP A 98 -4.42 1.77 11.03
N GLY A 99 -5.66 1.33 10.77
CA GLY A 99 -6.84 2.05 11.23
C GLY A 99 -6.89 2.22 12.75
N GLU A 100 -6.50 1.19 13.51
CA GLU A 100 -6.39 1.25 14.97
C GLU A 100 -5.22 2.11 15.47
N SER A 101 -4.16 2.28 14.67
CA SER A 101 -3.00 3.11 15.03
C SER A 101 -3.29 4.61 14.92
N ILE A 102 -4.13 5.02 13.95
CA ILE A 102 -4.39 6.44 13.64
C ILE A 102 -4.85 7.28 14.85
N PRO A 103 -5.86 6.88 15.64
CA PRO A 103 -6.27 7.66 16.80
C PRO A 103 -5.22 7.69 17.91
N ARG A 104 -4.29 6.72 17.94
CA ARG A 104 -3.29 6.57 18.99
C ARG A 104 -2.00 7.35 18.73
N VAL A 105 -1.55 7.47 17.48
CA VAL A 105 -0.27 8.10 17.13
C VAL A 105 -0.41 9.24 16.11
N GLY A 106 -1.61 9.46 15.58
CA GLY A 106 -1.90 10.46 14.55
C GLY A 106 -1.86 9.88 13.12
N ALA A 107 -2.62 10.51 12.21
CA ALA A 107 -2.80 10.04 10.85
C ALA A 107 -1.52 10.09 10.02
N GLY A 108 -0.78 11.19 10.16
CA GLY A 108 0.49 11.39 9.47
C GLY A 108 1.55 10.39 9.90
N ILE A 109 1.79 10.28 11.21
CA ILE A 109 2.83 9.41 11.79
C ILE A 109 2.51 7.93 11.54
N ALA A 110 1.25 7.51 11.72
CA ALA A 110 0.81 6.15 11.42
C ALA A 110 1.19 5.74 9.98
N THR A 111 1.00 6.64 9.02
CA THR A 111 1.31 6.39 7.61
C THR A 111 2.82 6.40 7.32
N VAL A 112 3.60 7.24 8.01
CA VAL A 112 5.07 7.25 7.88
C VAL A 112 5.68 5.95 8.41
N LEU A 113 5.16 5.42 9.53
CA LEU A 113 5.65 4.18 10.14
C LEU A 113 5.44 2.94 9.26
N LEU A 114 4.48 2.95 8.33
CA LEU A 114 4.37 1.93 7.28
C LEU A 114 5.64 1.84 6.41
N GLY A 115 6.50 2.86 6.43
CA GLY A 115 7.81 2.86 5.77
C GLY A 115 8.73 1.71 6.20
N VAL A 116 8.45 1.03 7.32
CA VAL A 116 9.13 -0.21 7.75
C VAL A 116 9.10 -1.30 6.67
N GLN A 117 8.13 -1.27 5.76
CA GLN A 117 8.04 -2.16 4.59
C GLN A 117 9.34 -2.19 3.77
N VAL A 118 10.11 -1.09 3.73
CA VAL A 118 11.39 -1.02 3.01
C VAL A 118 12.43 -1.99 3.59
N VAL A 119 12.32 -2.30 4.88
CA VAL A 119 13.13 -3.34 5.54
C VAL A 119 12.52 -4.72 5.39
N ILE A 120 11.21 -4.82 5.62
CA ILE A 120 10.54 -6.13 5.71
C ILE A 120 10.39 -6.80 4.34
N VAL A 121 10.08 -6.05 3.27
CA VAL A 121 9.92 -6.61 1.91
C VAL A 121 11.18 -7.33 1.43
N PRO A 122 12.41 -6.76 1.51
CA PRO A 122 13.62 -7.48 1.15
C PRO A 122 13.89 -8.73 2.01
N VAL A 123 13.56 -8.68 3.32
CA VAL A 123 13.71 -9.85 4.21
C VAL A 123 12.75 -10.97 3.79
N ILE A 124 11.49 -10.66 3.53
CA ILE A 124 10.52 -11.65 3.02
C ILE A 124 10.96 -12.17 1.65
N SER A 125 11.44 -11.30 0.76
CA SER A 125 11.92 -11.69 -0.58
C SER A 125 13.16 -12.61 -0.49
N LEU A 126 14.03 -12.40 0.50
CA LEU A 126 15.17 -13.31 0.75
C LEU A 126 14.69 -14.71 1.14
N VAL A 127 13.71 -14.80 2.03
CA VAL A 127 13.20 -16.10 2.55
C VAL A 127 12.39 -16.86 1.50
N PHE A 128 11.48 -16.19 0.78
CA PHE A 128 10.52 -16.84 -0.12
C PHE A 128 10.97 -16.86 -1.59
N LEU A 129 11.83 -15.93 -2.02
CA LEU A 129 12.26 -15.78 -3.40
C LEU A 129 13.77 -16.00 -3.57
N ALA A 130 14.51 -16.26 -2.46
CA ALA A 130 15.96 -16.34 -2.44
C ALA A 130 16.68 -15.10 -3.04
N GLU A 131 16.00 -13.95 -3.07
CA GLU A 131 16.55 -12.68 -3.54
C GLU A 131 17.44 -12.06 -2.45
N ARG A 132 18.75 -11.95 -2.70
CA ARG A 132 19.66 -11.34 -1.72
C ARG A 132 19.51 -9.82 -1.70
N PRO A 133 19.33 -9.19 -0.52
CA PRO A 133 19.28 -7.75 -0.41
C PRO A 133 20.61 -7.11 -0.82
N GLY A 134 20.55 -6.03 -1.59
CA GLY A 134 21.73 -5.31 -2.04
C GLY A 134 22.42 -4.55 -0.92
N ARG A 135 23.68 -4.10 -1.16
CA ARG A 135 24.46 -3.28 -0.19
C ARG A 135 23.71 -2.02 0.26
N GLN A 136 22.92 -1.43 -0.62
CA GLN A 136 22.13 -0.24 -0.30
C GLN A 136 21.09 -0.53 0.80
N PHE A 137 20.50 -1.71 0.84
CA PHE A 137 19.60 -2.14 1.91
C PHE A 137 20.31 -2.12 3.28
N LEU A 138 21.54 -2.65 3.34
CA LEU A 138 22.31 -2.69 4.59
C LEU A 138 22.65 -1.27 5.10
N LEU A 139 22.88 -0.32 4.20
CA LEU A 139 23.19 1.07 4.56
C LEU A 139 21.94 1.86 4.96
N THR A 140 20.81 1.61 4.32
CA THR A 140 19.57 2.37 4.57
C THR A 140 18.79 1.86 5.78
N THR A 141 18.89 0.58 6.12
CA THR A 141 18.14 -0.02 7.23
C THR A 141 18.40 0.66 8.59
N PRO A 142 19.67 0.88 9.03
CA PRO A 142 19.91 1.56 10.30
C PRO A 142 19.34 2.98 10.35
N VAL A 143 19.49 3.74 9.26
CA VAL A 143 18.99 5.11 9.16
C VAL A 143 17.45 5.13 9.20
N LEU A 144 16.80 4.19 8.53
CA LEU A 144 15.35 4.04 8.57
C LEU A 144 14.84 3.70 9.97
N LEU A 145 15.52 2.78 10.69
CA LEU A 145 15.16 2.42 12.06
C LEU A 145 15.28 3.60 13.02
N ILE A 146 16.32 4.43 12.88
CA ILE A 146 16.45 5.69 13.63
C ILE A 146 15.26 6.60 13.33
N GLY A 147 14.92 6.81 12.07
CA GLY A 147 13.77 7.63 11.67
C GLY A 147 12.45 7.10 12.25
N ILE A 148 12.24 5.79 12.26
CA ILE A 148 11.05 5.14 12.86
C ILE A 148 10.99 5.40 14.37
N VAL A 149 12.10 5.24 15.09
CA VAL A 149 12.17 5.49 16.54
C VAL A 149 11.86 6.95 16.87
N LEU A 150 12.40 7.88 16.10
CA LEU A 150 12.14 9.32 16.29
C LEU A 150 10.67 9.68 15.98
N SER A 151 10.12 9.18 14.86
CA SER A 151 8.75 9.50 14.44
C SER A 151 7.68 8.82 15.29
N GLY A 152 7.96 7.62 15.80
CA GLY A 152 7.00 6.84 16.60
C GLY A 152 6.72 7.36 18.00
N GLY A 153 7.42 8.43 18.44
CA GLY A 153 7.23 8.98 19.79
C GLY A 153 7.82 8.13 20.92
N PHE A 154 8.74 7.20 20.59
CA PHE A 154 9.42 6.35 21.58
C PHE A 154 10.37 7.14 22.50
N LEU A 155 10.79 8.33 22.09
CA LEU A 155 11.69 9.20 22.81
C LEU A 155 10.95 10.48 23.25
N GLY A 156 10.33 10.46 24.44
CA GLY A 156 9.70 11.63 25.03
C GLY A 156 8.17 11.63 25.00
N ARG A 157 7.55 12.76 25.39
CA ARG A 157 6.11 12.95 25.31
C ARG A 157 5.69 13.26 23.88
N SER A 158 4.80 12.45 23.31
CA SER A 158 4.22 12.72 22.01
C SER A 158 3.19 13.84 22.11
N ALA A 159 3.20 14.78 21.16
CA ALA A 159 2.17 15.81 21.06
C ALA A 159 0.89 15.31 20.39
N VAL A 160 0.94 14.17 19.69
CA VAL A 160 -0.18 13.66 18.86
C VAL A 160 -0.60 12.28 19.33
N GLY A 161 -1.93 12.08 19.46
CA GLY A 161 -2.55 10.80 19.76
C GLY A 161 -2.70 10.48 21.25
N SER A 162 -3.52 9.47 21.55
CA SER A 162 -3.89 9.07 22.92
C SER A 162 -2.88 8.11 23.57
N ASP A 163 -2.23 7.27 22.76
CA ASP A 163 -1.26 6.26 23.19
C ASP A 163 -0.24 6.01 22.05
N PRO A 164 0.79 6.87 21.95
CA PRO A 164 1.71 6.86 20.84
C PRO A 164 2.53 5.57 20.71
N LEU A 165 2.88 4.95 21.83
CA LEU A 165 3.68 3.72 21.81
C LEU A 165 2.88 2.55 21.20
N SER A 166 1.67 2.31 21.70
CA SER A 166 0.83 1.24 21.14
C SER A 166 0.43 1.55 19.68
N GLY A 167 0.14 2.82 19.37
CA GLY A 167 -0.14 3.26 18.02
C GLY A 167 1.02 3.01 17.04
N ALA A 168 2.26 3.31 17.47
CA ALA A 168 3.45 3.05 16.68
C ALA A 168 3.67 1.54 16.45
N LEU A 169 3.50 0.71 17.49
CA LEU A 169 3.63 -0.75 17.35
C LEU A 169 2.58 -1.33 16.42
N LEU A 170 1.33 -0.86 16.49
CA LEU A 170 0.27 -1.25 15.56
C LEU A 170 0.59 -0.83 14.12
N ALA A 171 1.11 0.38 13.90
CA ALA A 171 1.51 0.85 12.57
C ALA A 171 2.68 0.04 12.00
N LEU A 172 3.65 -0.35 12.82
CA LEU A 172 4.75 -1.23 12.40
C LEU A 172 4.26 -2.63 12.04
N ALA A 173 3.35 -3.20 12.84
CA ALA A 173 2.72 -4.48 12.53
C ALA A 173 1.85 -4.41 11.27
N ALA A 174 1.15 -3.31 11.03
CA ALA A 174 0.45 -3.01 9.78
C ALA A 174 1.42 -3.02 8.60
N GLY A 175 2.58 -2.34 8.72
CA GLY A 175 3.63 -2.33 7.71
C GLY A 175 4.18 -3.74 7.39
N ALA A 176 4.23 -4.65 8.36
CA ALA A 176 4.57 -6.05 8.12
C ALA A 176 3.48 -6.76 7.30
N GLY A 177 2.21 -6.57 7.62
CA GLY A 177 1.07 -7.05 6.83
C GLY A 177 1.11 -6.53 5.39
N TYR A 178 1.33 -5.23 5.23
CA TYR A 178 1.47 -4.60 3.91
C TYR A 178 2.66 -5.14 3.12
N SER A 179 3.77 -5.46 3.79
CA SER A 179 4.94 -6.08 3.16
C SER A 179 4.62 -7.47 2.59
N CYS A 180 3.86 -8.28 3.31
CA CYS A 180 3.35 -9.57 2.81
C CYS A 180 2.47 -9.36 1.57
N TYR A 181 1.54 -8.39 1.61
CA TYR A 181 0.72 -8.03 0.46
C TYR A 181 1.58 -7.71 -0.77
N LEU A 182 2.58 -6.84 -0.63
CA LEU A 182 3.44 -6.41 -1.75
C LEU A 182 4.20 -7.58 -2.39
N VAL A 183 4.70 -8.51 -1.59
CA VAL A 183 5.41 -9.69 -2.10
C VAL A 183 4.47 -10.63 -2.84
N PHE A 184 3.31 -10.98 -2.26
CA PHE A 184 2.36 -11.88 -2.91
C PHE A 184 1.71 -11.28 -4.16
N ILE A 185 1.41 -9.99 -4.16
CA ILE A 185 0.88 -9.31 -5.35
C ILE A 185 1.92 -9.30 -6.48
N ARG A 186 3.20 -9.12 -6.18
CA ARG A 186 4.29 -9.22 -7.15
C ARG A 186 4.35 -10.60 -7.83
N LEU A 187 4.01 -11.67 -7.10
CA LEU A 187 3.98 -13.04 -7.60
C LEU A 187 2.74 -13.37 -8.47
N SER A 188 1.69 -12.57 -8.32
CA SER A 188 0.38 -12.84 -8.93
C SER A 188 0.08 -11.98 -10.15
N SER A 189 0.57 -10.74 -10.20
CA SER A 189 0.10 -9.72 -11.12
C SER A 189 0.82 -9.73 -12.46
N GLY A 190 0.03 -9.79 -13.54
CA GLY A 190 0.45 -9.35 -14.86
C GLY A 190 -0.31 -8.08 -15.27
N PRO A 191 0.15 -7.35 -16.31
CA PRO A 191 -0.50 -6.12 -16.78
C PRO A 191 -1.97 -6.30 -17.17
N ALA A 192 -2.36 -7.52 -17.52
CA ALA A 192 -3.71 -7.88 -18.00
C ALA A 192 -4.68 -8.32 -16.88
N THR A 193 -4.24 -8.39 -15.62
CA THR A 193 -5.05 -8.95 -14.50
C THR A 193 -4.99 -8.11 -13.23
N GLN A 194 -4.60 -6.85 -13.33
CA GLN A 194 -4.36 -5.97 -12.17
C GLN A 194 -5.62 -5.72 -11.34
N ILE A 195 -6.76 -5.45 -12.02
CA ILE A 195 -8.02 -5.14 -11.31
C ILE A 195 -8.56 -6.38 -10.64
N ARG A 196 -8.52 -7.52 -11.32
CA ARG A 196 -8.95 -8.79 -10.73
C ARG A 196 -8.08 -9.19 -9.54
N THR A 197 -6.79 -8.96 -9.60
CA THR A 197 -5.87 -9.17 -8.50
C THR A 197 -6.22 -8.28 -7.30
N LEU A 198 -6.52 -6.98 -7.54
CA LEU A 198 -6.96 -6.06 -6.51
C LEU A 198 -8.31 -6.48 -5.91
N LEU A 199 -9.28 -6.91 -6.73
CA LEU A 199 -10.57 -7.42 -6.26
C LEU A 199 -10.41 -8.60 -5.30
N LEU A 200 -9.62 -9.62 -5.69
CA LEU A 200 -9.39 -10.80 -4.86
C LEU A 200 -8.69 -10.45 -3.54
N ALA A 201 -7.70 -9.58 -3.59
CA ALA A 201 -7.04 -9.07 -2.39
C ALA A 201 -8.01 -8.29 -1.48
N THR A 202 -8.89 -7.47 -2.06
CA THR A 202 -9.90 -6.72 -1.32
C THR A 202 -10.93 -7.62 -0.64
N ILE A 203 -11.38 -8.70 -1.30
CA ILE A 203 -12.28 -9.71 -0.70
C ILE A 203 -11.61 -10.34 0.51
N SER A 204 -10.36 -10.80 0.36
CA SER A 204 -9.61 -11.42 1.44
C SER A 204 -9.34 -10.43 2.59
N ALA A 205 -9.02 -9.18 2.28
CA ALA A 205 -8.82 -8.14 3.29
C ALA A 205 -10.10 -7.86 4.10
N GLY A 206 -11.26 -7.80 3.45
CA GLY A 206 -12.55 -7.68 4.13
C GLY A 206 -12.84 -8.86 5.07
N THR A 207 -12.47 -10.08 4.67
CA THR A 207 -12.60 -11.27 5.53
C THR A 207 -11.74 -11.14 6.80
N VAL A 208 -10.50 -10.63 6.70
CA VAL A 208 -9.64 -10.38 7.87
C VAL A 208 -10.28 -9.36 8.82
N ALA A 209 -10.87 -8.29 8.27
CA ALA A 209 -11.55 -7.30 9.10
C ALA A 209 -12.72 -7.91 9.92
N VAL A 210 -13.46 -8.85 9.32
CA VAL A 210 -14.52 -9.60 10.02
C VAL A 210 -13.93 -10.53 11.09
N VAL A 211 -12.91 -11.32 10.72
CA VAL A 211 -12.29 -12.31 11.62
C VAL A 211 -11.64 -11.65 12.84
N LEU A 212 -11.02 -10.49 12.66
CA LEU A 212 -10.39 -9.75 13.75
C LEU A 212 -11.42 -8.85 14.50
N GLY A 213 -12.42 -8.31 13.79
CA GLY A 213 -13.33 -7.35 14.37
C GLY A 213 -14.40 -7.97 15.28
N ILE A 214 -14.93 -9.14 14.93
CA ILE A 214 -16.02 -9.80 15.71
C ILE A 214 -15.54 -10.21 17.11
N PRO A 215 -14.43 -10.96 17.30
CA PRO A 215 -14.01 -11.42 18.62
C PRO A 215 -13.71 -10.29 19.61
N PHE A 216 -13.27 -9.13 19.09
CA PHE A 216 -12.92 -7.98 19.92
C PHE A 216 -14.06 -6.95 20.04
N HIS A 217 -15.27 -7.24 19.55
CA HIS A 217 -16.40 -6.32 19.50
C HIS A 217 -16.06 -4.95 18.89
N ARG A 218 -15.18 -4.96 17.88
CA ARG A 218 -14.67 -3.77 17.17
C ARG A 218 -15.30 -3.59 15.79
N LEU A 219 -16.21 -4.47 15.37
CA LEU A 219 -16.87 -4.42 14.08
C LEU A 219 -18.32 -3.98 14.24
N ASP A 220 -18.64 -2.82 13.68
CA ASP A 220 -19.98 -2.33 13.55
C ASP A 220 -20.52 -2.61 12.14
N PHE A 221 -21.58 -3.41 12.05
CA PHE A 221 -22.28 -3.73 10.81
C PHE A 221 -23.36 -2.71 10.44
N THR A 222 -23.70 -1.82 11.36
CA THR A 222 -24.78 -0.84 11.19
C THR A 222 -24.35 0.57 11.59
N PRO A 223 -23.21 1.07 11.05
CA PRO A 223 -22.77 2.42 11.35
C PRO A 223 -23.86 3.41 10.95
N GLY A 224 -24.09 4.38 11.83
CA GLY A 224 -25.05 5.44 11.59
C GLY A 224 -24.58 6.41 10.50
N TRP A 225 -25.49 7.31 10.11
CA TRP A 225 -25.10 8.47 9.33
C TRP A 225 -24.63 9.59 10.28
N PRO A 226 -23.49 10.29 10.06
CA PRO A 226 -22.69 10.40 8.81
C PRO A 226 -21.52 9.41 8.67
N GLU A 227 -21.29 8.52 9.65
CA GLU A 227 -20.17 7.57 9.64
C GLU A 227 -20.13 6.74 8.35
N LEU A 228 -21.28 6.17 7.94
CA LEU A 228 -21.40 5.39 6.70
C LEU A 228 -21.01 6.22 5.46
N GLY A 229 -21.31 7.52 5.47
CA GLY A 229 -20.88 8.43 4.38
C GLY A 229 -19.36 8.55 4.27
N TRP A 230 -18.67 8.69 5.42
CA TRP A 230 -17.21 8.73 5.46
C TRP A 230 -16.59 7.39 5.03
N LEU A 231 -17.18 6.28 5.43
CA LEU A 231 -16.71 4.94 5.05
C LEU A 231 -16.92 4.66 3.56
N GLY A 232 -18.02 5.14 2.97
CA GLY A 232 -18.24 5.11 1.52
C GLY A 232 -17.24 5.97 0.76
N LEU A 233 -16.94 7.17 1.26
CA LEU A 233 -15.90 8.04 0.70
C LEU A 233 -14.51 7.40 0.80
N LEU A 234 -14.20 6.76 1.92
CA LEU A 234 -12.97 5.98 2.11
C LEU A 234 -12.83 4.87 1.06
N ALA A 235 -13.91 4.12 0.81
CA ALA A 235 -13.93 3.08 -0.21
C ALA A 235 -13.71 3.67 -1.62
N LEU A 236 -14.39 4.74 -1.94
CA LEU A 236 -14.29 5.37 -3.27
C LEU A 236 -12.90 5.98 -3.50
N VAL A 237 -12.46 6.85 -2.61
CA VAL A 237 -11.22 7.62 -2.78
C VAL A 237 -9.99 6.73 -2.53
N GLY A 238 -9.94 6.02 -1.41
CA GLY A 238 -8.78 5.24 -1.02
C GLY A 238 -8.67 3.89 -1.72
N GLN A 239 -9.76 3.13 -1.82
CA GLN A 239 -9.72 1.76 -2.33
C GLN A 239 -9.93 1.66 -3.84
N VAL A 240 -10.83 2.48 -4.41
CA VAL A 240 -11.10 2.43 -5.84
C VAL A 240 -10.20 3.41 -6.60
N VAL A 241 -10.42 4.71 -6.43
CA VAL A 241 -9.74 5.74 -7.23
C VAL A 241 -8.24 5.73 -6.98
N GLY A 242 -7.79 5.72 -5.72
CA GLY A 242 -6.37 5.75 -5.38
C GLY A 242 -5.59 4.59 -6.00
N TRP A 243 -6.05 3.36 -5.78
CA TRP A 243 -5.39 2.17 -6.33
C TRP A 243 -5.47 2.07 -7.85
N LEU A 244 -6.59 2.46 -8.48
CA LEU A 244 -6.73 2.43 -9.94
C LEU A 244 -5.80 3.45 -10.62
N LEU A 245 -5.66 4.64 -10.05
CA LEU A 245 -4.73 5.66 -10.57
C LEU A 245 -3.27 5.20 -10.46
N ILE A 246 -2.89 4.60 -9.34
CA ILE A 246 -1.56 4.02 -9.14
C ILE A 246 -1.33 2.87 -10.13
N ALA A 247 -2.27 1.95 -10.26
CA ALA A 247 -2.18 0.83 -11.20
C ALA A 247 -2.07 1.28 -12.66
N ALA A 248 -2.69 2.41 -13.02
CA ALA A 248 -2.59 3.00 -14.36
C ALA A 248 -1.25 3.71 -14.61
N GLY A 249 -0.69 4.36 -13.59
CA GLY A 249 0.52 5.18 -13.70
C GLY A 249 1.82 4.40 -13.55
N LEU A 250 1.96 3.60 -12.48
CA LEU A 250 3.21 2.93 -12.10
C LEU A 250 3.86 2.06 -13.19
N PRO A 251 3.12 1.21 -13.94
CA PRO A 251 3.73 0.36 -14.97
C PRO A 251 4.33 1.12 -16.15
N ARG A 252 3.97 2.40 -16.30
CA ARG A 252 4.39 3.27 -17.41
C ARG A 252 5.61 4.12 -17.09
N MET A 253 6.21 3.92 -15.91
CA MET A 253 7.34 4.71 -15.40
C MET A 253 8.51 3.82 -15.01
N SER A 254 9.70 4.42 -14.87
CA SER A 254 10.82 3.74 -14.24
C SER A 254 10.52 3.45 -12.76
N GLY A 255 11.07 2.36 -12.23
CA GLY A 255 10.89 2.01 -10.82
C GLY A 255 11.34 3.12 -9.86
N ALA A 256 12.40 3.86 -10.22
CA ALA A 256 12.89 5.00 -9.42
C ALA A 256 11.89 6.15 -9.38
N THR A 257 11.29 6.52 -10.51
CA THR A 257 10.26 7.56 -10.56
C THR A 257 9.00 7.11 -9.81
N GLY A 258 8.57 5.88 -10.01
CA GLY A 258 7.40 5.31 -9.34
C GLY A 258 7.56 5.32 -7.82
N SER A 259 8.69 4.82 -7.29
CA SER A 259 8.96 4.81 -5.86
C SER A 259 9.03 6.22 -5.25
N THR A 260 9.58 7.19 -5.97
CA THR A 260 9.61 8.59 -5.51
C THR A 260 8.20 9.17 -5.41
N LEU A 261 7.32 8.90 -6.38
CA LEU A 261 5.94 9.38 -6.34
C LEU A 261 5.08 8.71 -5.27
N MET A 262 5.36 7.45 -4.94
CA MET A 262 4.69 6.76 -3.84
C MET A 262 4.96 7.39 -2.47
N LEU A 263 6.05 8.15 -2.32
CA LEU A 263 6.35 8.92 -1.09
C LEU A 263 5.40 10.10 -0.86
N LEU A 264 4.63 10.48 -1.86
CA LEU A 264 3.54 11.43 -1.65
C LEU A 264 2.47 10.88 -0.69
N GLN A 265 2.40 9.56 -0.45
CA GLN A 265 1.48 9.00 0.54
C GLN A 265 1.84 9.44 1.96
N PRO A 266 3.03 9.13 2.51
CA PRO A 266 3.37 9.57 3.86
C PRO A 266 3.52 11.09 3.97
N ILE A 267 4.05 11.78 2.95
CA ILE A 267 4.15 13.25 2.95
C ILE A 267 2.75 13.86 2.95
N GLY A 268 1.86 13.38 2.09
CA GLY A 268 0.48 13.85 2.01
C GLY A 268 -0.29 13.56 3.30
N ALA A 269 -0.09 12.40 3.93
CA ALA A 269 -0.75 12.05 5.19
C ALA A 269 -0.34 12.98 6.33
N VAL A 270 0.96 13.33 6.45
CA VAL A 270 1.44 14.33 7.43
C VAL A 270 0.86 15.71 7.11
N GLY A 271 0.90 16.13 5.83
CA GLY A 271 0.34 17.41 5.41
C GLY A 271 -1.17 17.52 5.65
N TYR A 272 -1.94 16.49 5.31
CA TYR A 272 -3.37 16.45 5.59
C TYR A 272 -3.67 16.38 7.09
N GLY A 273 -2.88 15.62 7.87
CA GLY A 273 -2.98 15.57 9.33
C GLY A 273 -2.83 16.96 9.94
N PHE A 274 -1.81 17.70 9.51
CA PHE A 274 -1.58 19.07 9.95
C PHE A 274 -2.72 20.02 9.53
N VAL A 275 -3.07 20.06 8.23
CA VAL A 275 -4.01 21.06 7.69
C VAL A 275 -5.47 20.76 8.04
N LEU A 276 -5.88 19.47 7.98
CA LEU A 276 -7.29 19.08 8.11
C LEU A 276 -7.66 18.62 9.51
N LEU A 277 -6.70 18.08 10.27
CA LEU A 277 -6.95 17.52 11.60
C LEU A 277 -6.33 18.35 12.74
N GLY A 278 -5.53 19.39 12.41
CA GLY A 278 -4.80 20.17 13.40
C GLY A 278 -3.77 19.35 14.18
N GLU A 279 -3.20 18.31 13.56
CA GLU A 279 -2.16 17.51 14.20
C GLU A 279 -0.87 18.32 14.28
N GLU A 280 -0.28 18.42 15.47
CA GLU A 280 0.99 19.12 15.72
C GLU A 280 2.07 18.12 16.16
N PRO A 281 2.74 17.45 15.21
CA PRO A 281 3.86 16.57 15.54
C PRO A 281 4.99 17.36 16.19
N THR A 282 5.66 16.76 17.18
CA THR A 282 6.84 17.38 17.78
C THR A 282 7.97 17.52 16.75
N SER A 283 8.91 18.45 16.97
CA SER A 283 10.08 18.63 16.08
C SER A 283 10.86 17.33 15.91
N LEU A 284 10.94 16.50 16.97
CA LEU A 284 11.59 15.19 16.91
C LEU A 284 10.85 14.20 16.02
N GLN A 285 9.51 14.16 16.09
CA GLN A 285 8.68 13.36 15.23
C GLN A 285 8.78 13.79 13.76
N LEU A 286 8.77 15.10 13.50
CA LEU A 286 8.97 15.64 12.15
C LEU A 286 10.35 15.28 11.58
N ALA A 287 11.42 15.40 12.39
CA ALA A 287 12.76 14.98 11.98
C ALA A 287 12.78 13.48 11.64
N GLY A 288 12.14 12.64 12.45
CA GLY A 288 11.97 11.22 12.16
C GLY A 288 11.22 10.96 10.84
N CYS A 289 10.12 11.66 10.60
CA CYS A 289 9.37 11.57 9.35
C CYS A 289 10.23 11.93 8.13
N VAL A 290 11.01 13.02 8.22
CA VAL A 290 11.93 13.42 7.15
C VAL A 290 12.99 12.36 6.90
N ILE A 291 13.58 11.78 7.94
CA ILE A 291 14.58 10.71 7.82
C ILE A 291 13.94 9.47 7.14
N VAL A 292 12.75 9.04 7.55
CA VAL A 292 12.05 7.89 6.92
C VAL A 292 11.81 8.16 5.45
N VAL A 293 11.21 9.30 5.11
CA VAL A 293 10.89 9.67 3.72
C VAL A 293 12.15 9.78 2.86
N ALA A 294 13.21 10.43 3.36
CA ALA A 294 14.48 10.54 2.65
C ALA A 294 15.12 9.17 2.42
N THR A 295 15.12 8.31 3.43
CA THR A 295 15.70 6.96 3.36
C THR A 295 14.95 6.07 2.38
N VAL A 296 13.61 6.09 2.41
CA VAL A 296 12.77 5.35 1.45
C VAL A 296 12.98 5.86 0.03
N SER A 297 13.11 7.20 -0.15
CA SER A 297 13.46 7.80 -1.45
C SER A 297 14.79 7.28 -2.00
N PHE A 298 15.79 7.23 -1.15
CA PHE A 298 17.13 6.78 -1.54
C PHE A 298 17.13 5.28 -1.85
N ALA A 299 16.49 4.46 -1.03
CA ALA A 299 16.35 3.02 -1.24
C ALA A 299 15.64 2.67 -2.56
N GLY A 300 14.63 3.45 -2.94
CA GLY A 300 13.85 3.25 -4.17
C GLY A 300 14.60 3.59 -5.46
N ARG A 301 15.73 4.32 -5.39
CA ARG A 301 16.54 4.70 -6.56
C ARG A 301 17.56 3.65 -7.00
N ALA A 302 17.79 2.61 -6.20
CA ALA A 302 18.75 1.55 -6.57
C ALA A 302 18.30 0.80 -7.82
N PRO A 303 19.20 0.55 -8.79
CA PRO A 303 18.93 -0.38 -9.87
C PRO A 303 18.67 -1.76 -9.25
N ARG A 304 17.52 -2.39 -9.55
CA ARG A 304 17.33 -3.80 -9.22
C ARG A 304 18.45 -4.58 -9.91
N ALA A 305 19.23 -5.34 -9.16
CA ALA A 305 20.16 -6.31 -9.74
C ALA A 305 19.32 -7.26 -10.62
N VAL A 306 19.45 -7.10 -11.92
CA VAL A 306 18.92 -8.05 -12.90
C VAL A 306 19.72 -9.33 -12.65
N SER A 307 19.10 -10.34 -12.06
CA SER A 307 19.63 -11.69 -12.11
C SER A 307 19.64 -12.09 -13.59
N SER A 308 20.81 -11.97 -14.22
CA SER A 308 21.03 -12.53 -15.55
C SER A 308 20.71 -14.02 -15.48
N PRO A 309 19.79 -14.55 -16.31
CA PRO A 309 19.71 -15.99 -16.51
C PRO A 309 21.07 -16.45 -16.96
N GLY A 310 21.68 -17.39 -16.22
CA GLY A 310 23.01 -17.89 -16.53
C GLY A 310 23.12 -18.25 -18.01
N THR A 311 24.02 -17.59 -18.72
CA THR A 311 24.42 -17.97 -20.06
C THR A 311 24.98 -19.40 -19.98
N PRO A 312 24.41 -20.39 -20.70
CA PRO A 312 25.00 -21.71 -20.75
C PRO A 312 26.42 -21.59 -21.30
N ALA A 313 27.37 -22.21 -20.61
CA ALA A 313 28.74 -22.30 -21.10
C ALA A 313 28.78 -22.98 -22.48
N PRO A 314 29.59 -22.50 -23.43
CA PRO A 314 29.74 -23.13 -24.74
C PRO A 314 30.25 -24.57 -24.58
N PRO A 315 29.72 -25.52 -25.34
CA PRO A 315 30.22 -26.92 -25.30
C PRO A 315 31.69 -26.95 -25.75
N LYS A 316 32.47 -27.74 -25.01
CA LYS A 316 33.87 -28.04 -25.35
C LYS A 316 33.94 -28.95 -26.55
#